data_20df1b4873aebf89268fd8f291676531
#
_entry.id   20df1b4873aebf89268fd8f291676531
#
_cell.length_a   1.000
_cell.length_b   1.000
_cell.length_c   1.000
_cell.angle_alpha   90.00
_cell.angle_beta   90.00
_cell.angle_gamma   90.00
#
_symmetry.space_group_name_H-M   'P 1'
#
loop_
_entity.id
_entity.type
_entity.pdbx_description
1 polymer ?
#
loop_
_entity_poly.entity_id
_entity_poly.type
_entity_poly.pdbx_seq_one_letter_code
_entity_poly.pdbx_strand_id
1 'polypeptide(L)'
;MRNSTKLILPLFALALFATGTAAAQTPTARGIGVGAEATMTGIVGGTFVYDAEVFHVDALLGASFQHNDSQVAVAGRLFFPVHRTQSADFSLGPGIGLVHTTHDPDGDGPQGRVSANPVHLEGAGQIRAFVTPNVALSATLGLGVVMANNNNSALIGGQVGGSFGVTYFFF
;
A
#
# COMPACT_ATOMS: atom_id res chain seq x y z
N MET A 1 26.30 4.88 -27.60
CA MET A 1 25.06 5.36 -26.98
C MET A 1 25.14 5.15 -25.48
N ARG A 2 25.15 6.22 -24.71
CA ARG A 2 25.51 6.19 -23.28
C ARG A 2 24.18 6.24 -22.50
N ASN A 3 23.72 5.10 -21.96
CA ASN A 3 22.53 5.04 -21.10
C ASN A 3 22.86 5.65 -19.74
N SER A 4 22.42 6.87 -19.52
CA SER A 4 22.43 7.50 -18.21
C SER A 4 21.23 7.00 -17.41
N THR A 5 21.38 5.92 -16.69
CA THR A 5 20.44 5.51 -15.66
C THR A 5 20.48 6.54 -14.54
N LYS A 6 19.54 7.48 -14.56
CA LYS A 6 19.36 8.43 -13.46
C LYS A 6 18.80 7.66 -12.27
N LEU A 7 19.69 7.36 -11.32
CA LEU A 7 19.35 6.83 -10.02
C LEU A 7 18.60 7.94 -9.26
N ILE A 8 17.28 7.93 -9.32
CA ILE A 8 16.44 8.76 -8.44
C ILE A 8 16.39 8.03 -7.11
N LEU A 9 17.40 8.28 -6.29
CA LEU A 9 17.40 7.86 -4.90
C LEU A 9 16.34 8.68 -4.18
N PRO A 10 15.34 8.07 -3.53
CA PRO A 10 14.30 8.85 -2.85
C PRO A 10 14.93 9.56 -1.64
N LEU A 11 14.92 10.89 -1.71
CA LEU A 11 15.38 11.82 -0.67
C LEU A 11 14.44 11.81 0.57
N PHE A 12 13.62 10.78 0.73
CA PHE A 12 12.62 10.64 1.80
C PHE A 12 13.16 10.07 3.11
N ALA A 13 14.39 9.55 3.13
CA ALA A 13 14.93 8.89 4.32
C ALA A 13 15.50 9.85 5.39
N LEU A 14 15.60 11.15 5.13
CA LEU A 14 16.32 12.07 6.02
C LEU A 14 15.45 12.97 6.90
N ALA A 15 14.11 12.89 6.80
CA ALA A 15 13.21 13.71 7.60
C ALA A 15 12.76 13.08 8.93
N LEU A 16 13.19 11.87 9.25
CA LEU A 16 12.70 11.09 10.40
C LEU A 16 13.44 11.34 11.73
N PHE A 17 14.44 12.22 11.76
CA PHE A 17 15.22 12.50 12.98
C PHE A 17 15.10 13.94 13.49
N ALA A 18 14.01 14.64 13.19
CA ALA A 18 13.70 15.82 13.97
C ALA A 18 13.20 15.37 15.35
N THR A 19 14.10 15.23 16.31
CA THR A 19 13.77 15.04 17.72
C THR A 19 13.14 16.33 18.29
N GLY A 20 11.94 16.64 17.82
CA GLY A 20 11.06 17.53 18.55
C GLY A 20 10.52 16.74 19.74
N THR A 21 10.64 17.27 20.95
CA THR A 21 9.88 16.82 22.13
C THR A 21 8.40 17.13 21.87
N ALA A 22 7.76 16.34 21.00
CA ALA A 22 6.32 16.36 20.87
C ALA A 22 5.77 15.87 22.20
N ALA A 23 5.06 16.73 22.92
CA ALA A 23 4.30 16.32 24.09
C ALA A 23 3.46 15.12 23.67
N ALA A 24 3.69 13.98 24.33
CA ALA A 24 3.06 12.72 24.01
C ALA A 24 1.54 12.85 24.18
N GLN A 25 0.86 13.12 23.09
CA GLN A 25 -0.59 13.08 23.04
C GLN A 25 -0.99 11.63 22.81
N THR A 26 -1.95 11.15 23.57
CA THR A 26 -2.53 9.82 23.37
C THR A 26 -3.02 9.73 21.92
N PRO A 27 -2.65 8.70 21.13
CA PRO A 27 -3.12 8.57 19.77
C PRO A 27 -4.64 8.48 19.82
N THR A 28 -5.30 9.50 19.34
CA THR A 28 -6.77 9.58 19.28
C THR A 28 -7.24 9.33 17.86
N ALA A 29 -6.40 8.75 17.00
CA ALA A 29 -6.81 8.36 15.67
C ALA A 29 -7.84 7.23 15.78
N ARG A 30 -9.08 7.61 15.91
CA ARG A 30 -10.26 6.76 15.90
C ARG A 30 -11.18 7.29 14.81
N GLY A 31 -11.98 6.39 14.24
CA GLY A 31 -12.97 6.76 13.25
C GLY A 31 -12.44 6.68 11.82
N ILE A 32 -12.78 7.65 11.02
CA ILE A 32 -12.55 7.62 9.57
C ILE A 32 -11.32 8.45 9.21
N GLY A 33 -10.48 7.89 8.34
CA GLY A 33 -9.34 8.57 7.73
C GLY A 33 -9.33 8.43 6.23
N VAL A 34 -8.73 9.39 5.56
CA VAL A 34 -8.41 9.32 4.13
C VAL A 34 -6.94 9.64 3.93
N GLY A 35 -6.35 9.04 2.91
CA GLY A 35 -4.92 9.19 2.72
C GLY A 35 -4.45 8.84 1.32
N ALA A 36 -3.14 8.70 1.21
CA ALA A 36 -2.48 8.19 0.01
C ALA A 36 -1.47 7.12 0.41
N GLU A 37 -1.31 6.14 -0.45
CA GLU A 37 -0.40 5.02 -0.28
C GLU A 37 0.34 4.72 -1.57
N ALA A 38 1.63 4.41 -1.44
CA ALA A 38 2.46 3.91 -2.52
C ALA A 38 2.96 2.51 -2.17
N THR A 39 2.72 1.55 -3.06
CA THR A 39 3.16 0.17 -2.90
C THR A 39 4.56 -0.04 -3.50
N MET A 40 5.28 -1.06 -3.03
CA MET A 40 6.57 -1.46 -3.61
C MET A 40 6.44 -1.95 -5.06
N THR A 41 5.25 -2.35 -5.48
CA THR A 41 4.94 -2.73 -6.87
C THR A 41 4.70 -1.55 -7.80
N GLY A 42 4.80 -0.32 -7.29
CA GLY A 42 4.66 0.92 -8.08
C GLY A 42 3.23 1.41 -8.23
N ILE A 43 2.26 0.79 -7.58
CA ILE A 43 0.88 1.28 -7.55
C ILE A 43 0.81 2.42 -6.52
N VAL A 44 0.27 3.56 -6.93
CA VAL A 44 -0.01 4.70 -6.08
C VAL A 44 -1.51 4.96 -6.07
N GLY A 45 -2.08 5.23 -4.90
CA GLY A 45 -3.52 5.40 -4.80
C GLY A 45 -3.98 6.15 -3.56
N GLY A 46 -5.30 6.37 -3.53
CA GLY A 46 -6.01 6.86 -2.36
C GLY A 46 -6.32 5.72 -1.40
N THR A 47 -6.27 6.01 -0.10
CA THR A 47 -6.66 5.09 0.95
C THR A 47 -7.83 5.64 1.75
N PHE A 48 -8.67 4.71 2.19
CA PHE A 48 -9.70 4.94 3.19
C PHE A 48 -9.41 4.05 4.38
N VAL A 49 -9.37 4.62 5.59
CA VAL A 49 -9.09 3.92 6.83
C VAL A 49 -10.27 4.08 7.79
N TYR A 50 -10.70 2.99 8.38
CA TYR A 50 -11.63 2.99 9.51
C TYR A 50 -10.95 2.36 10.73
N ASP A 51 -10.73 3.15 11.78
CA ASP A 51 -10.10 2.70 13.03
C ASP A 51 -11.14 2.62 14.16
N ALA A 52 -11.41 1.38 14.58
CA ALA A 52 -12.32 1.05 15.69
C ALA A 52 -11.59 0.78 16.99
N GLU A 53 -10.31 1.19 17.12
CA GLU A 53 -9.44 0.97 18.28
C GLU A 53 -8.98 -0.50 18.46
N VAL A 54 -9.89 -1.47 18.40
CA VAL A 54 -9.58 -2.91 18.55
C VAL A 54 -9.15 -3.54 17.21
N PHE A 55 -9.51 -2.92 16.12
CA PHE A 55 -9.06 -3.23 14.76
C PHE A 55 -9.10 -2.00 13.88
N HIS A 56 -8.41 -2.01 12.76
CA HIS A 56 -8.64 -1.04 11.71
C HIS A 56 -8.71 -1.73 10.35
N VAL A 57 -9.45 -1.11 9.45
CA VAL A 57 -9.61 -1.55 8.06
C VAL A 57 -9.00 -0.50 7.17
N ASP A 58 -8.13 -0.92 6.26
CA ASP A 58 -7.55 -0.08 5.22
C ASP A 58 -8.09 -0.53 3.86
N ALA A 59 -8.64 0.38 3.09
CA ALA A 59 -9.02 0.15 1.71
C ALA A 59 -8.16 1.02 0.79
N LEU A 60 -7.57 0.43 -0.26
CA LEU A 60 -6.75 1.10 -1.26
C LEU A 60 -7.44 1.04 -2.62
N LEU A 61 -7.49 2.17 -3.31
CA LEU A 61 -7.80 2.26 -4.73
C LEU A 61 -6.62 2.98 -5.41
N GLY A 62 -5.93 2.28 -6.29
CA GLY A 62 -4.72 2.83 -6.90
C GLY A 62 -4.52 2.42 -8.34
N ALA A 63 -3.55 3.07 -8.98
CA ALA A 63 -3.16 2.79 -10.35
C ALA A 63 -1.65 3.00 -10.54
N SER A 64 -1.12 2.34 -11.58
CA SER A 64 0.22 2.57 -12.09
C SER A 64 0.16 2.61 -13.61
N PHE A 65 0.81 3.60 -14.19
CA PHE A 65 0.87 3.76 -15.65
C PHE A 65 2.33 3.82 -16.09
N GLN A 66 2.76 2.85 -16.88
CA GLN A 66 4.06 2.79 -17.49
C GLN A 66 3.89 2.72 -19.02
N HIS A 67 4.97 2.90 -19.77
CA HIS A 67 4.90 3.11 -21.22
C HIS A 67 3.98 2.12 -21.98
N ASN A 68 4.08 0.82 -21.69
CA ASN A 68 3.25 -0.22 -22.32
C ASN A 68 2.40 -1.00 -21.31
N ASP A 69 2.42 -0.59 -20.04
CA ASP A 69 1.76 -1.28 -18.94
C ASP A 69 0.84 -0.32 -18.21
N SER A 70 -0.36 -0.78 -17.92
CA SER A 70 -1.25 -0.11 -16.96
C SER A 70 -1.79 -1.10 -15.96
N GLN A 71 -1.89 -0.65 -14.71
CA GLN A 71 -2.44 -1.43 -13.61
C GLN A 71 -3.43 -0.58 -12.84
N VAL A 72 -4.55 -1.18 -12.50
CA VAL A 72 -5.53 -0.63 -11.56
C VAL A 72 -5.73 -1.65 -10.46
N ALA A 73 -5.67 -1.21 -9.22
CA ALA A 73 -5.77 -2.09 -8.06
C ALA A 73 -6.81 -1.61 -7.06
N VAL A 74 -7.53 -2.57 -6.50
CA VAL A 74 -8.36 -2.39 -5.30
C VAL A 74 -7.89 -3.39 -4.27
N ALA A 75 -7.63 -2.94 -3.05
CA ALA A 75 -7.22 -3.81 -1.96
C ALA A 75 -7.93 -3.44 -0.66
N GLY A 76 -8.09 -4.44 0.21
CA GLY A 76 -8.60 -4.28 1.56
C GLY A 76 -7.73 -5.06 2.54
N ARG A 77 -7.42 -4.46 3.69
CA ARG A 77 -6.67 -5.08 4.78
C ARG A 77 -7.41 -4.90 6.08
N LEU A 78 -7.39 -5.91 6.91
CA LEU A 78 -7.94 -5.87 8.27
C LEU A 78 -6.80 -6.10 9.25
N PHE A 79 -6.52 -5.12 10.08
CA PHE A 79 -5.41 -5.14 11.03
C PHE A 79 -5.89 -5.18 12.48
N PHE A 80 -5.21 -5.99 13.28
CA PHE A 80 -5.40 -6.07 14.72
C PHE A 80 -4.15 -5.53 15.43
N PRO A 81 -4.26 -4.48 16.26
CA PRO A 81 -3.14 -3.95 16.99
C PRO A 81 -2.58 -4.97 17.98
N VAL A 82 -1.28 -5.26 17.85
CA VAL A 82 -0.52 -6.14 18.74
C VAL A 82 0.19 -5.33 19.81
N HIS A 83 0.65 -4.14 19.44
CA HIS A 83 1.34 -3.23 20.35
C HIS A 83 0.96 -1.80 20.03
N ARG A 84 0.72 -1.00 21.09
CA ARG A 84 0.41 0.43 21.01
C ARG A 84 1.23 1.22 21.98
N THR A 85 1.71 2.37 21.53
CA THR A 85 2.32 3.41 22.35
C THR A 85 1.52 4.70 22.17
N GLN A 86 1.96 5.78 22.78
CA GLN A 86 1.30 7.09 22.66
C GLN A 86 1.42 7.69 21.24
N SER A 87 2.43 7.31 20.46
CA SER A 87 2.72 7.91 19.16
C SER A 87 2.82 6.90 18.01
N ALA A 88 2.67 5.62 18.30
CA ALA A 88 2.78 4.58 17.28
C ALA A 88 1.99 3.34 17.66
N ASP A 89 1.59 2.57 16.64
CA ASP A 89 1.11 1.21 16.83
C ASP A 89 1.76 0.24 15.84
N PHE A 90 1.77 -1.03 16.23
CA PHE A 90 2.12 -2.16 15.39
C PHE A 90 0.94 -3.12 15.32
N SER A 91 0.52 -3.45 14.14
CA SER A 91 -0.65 -4.28 13.86
C SER A 91 -0.31 -5.42 12.92
N LEU A 92 -1.04 -6.52 13.04
CA LEU A 92 -0.95 -7.68 12.15
C LEU A 92 -2.33 -7.99 11.58
N GLY A 93 -2.37 -8.49 10.34
CA GLY A 93 -3.65 -8.88 9.78
C GLY A 93 -3.60 -9.41 8.36
N PRO A 94 -4.73 -9.95 7.88
CA PRO A 94 -4.91 -10.39 6.51
C PRO A 94 -5.25 -9.24 5.58
N GLY A 95 -4.92 -9.44 4.29
CA GLY A 95 -5.32 -8.56 3.20
C GLY A 95 -5.72 -9.34 1.96
N ILE A 96 -6.55 -8.71 1.16
CA ILE A 96 -6.95 -9.17 -0.17
C ILE A 96 -6.85 -8.01 -1.16
N GLY A 97 -6.36 -8.30 -2.36
CA GLY A 97 -6.26 -7.34 -3.45
C GLY A 97 -6.67 -7.95 -4.78
N LEU A 98 -7.24 -7.10 -5.62
CA LEU A 98 -7.53 -7.38 -7.02
C LEU A 98 -6.75 -6.39 -7.86
N VAL A 99 -6.00 -6.87 -8.84
CA VAL A 99 -5.25 -6.03 -9.75
C VAL A 99 -5.71 -6.33 -11.17
N HIS A 100 -6.09 -5.30 -11.92
CA HIS A 100 -6.29 -5.40 -13.35
C HIS A 100 -5.02 -4.88 -14.03
N THR A 101 -4.34 -5.75 -14.77
CA THR A 101 -3.14 -5.40 -15.52
C THR A 101 -3.42 -5.49 -17.01
N THR A 102 -3.00 -4.48 -17.77
CA THR A 102 -3.03 -4.49 -19.23
C THR A 102 -1.62 -4.25 -19.73
N HIS A 103 -1.15 -5.14 -20.59
CA HIS A 103 0.16 -5.07 -21.26
C HIS A 103 -0.02 -5.00 -22.76
N ASP A 104 0.66 -4.05 -23.40
CA ASP A 104 0.69 -3.86 -24.85
C ASP A 104 2.13 -4.11 -25.36
N PRO A 105 2.50 -5.36 -25.70
CA PRO A 105 3.88 -5.72 -25.98
C PRO A 105 4.44 -5.04 -27.23
N ASP A 106 3.60 -4.76 -28.22
CA ASP A 106 4.04 -4.26 -29.53
C ASP A 106 3.77 -2.77 -29.72
N GLY A 107 2.98 -2.15 -28.84
CA GLY A 107 2.57 -0.75 -28.95
C GLY A 107 1.61 -0.47 -30.12
N ASP A 108 1.08 -1.51 -30.74
CA ASP A 108 0.24 -1.44 -31.95
C ASP A 108 -1.24 -1.16 -31.64
N GLY A 109 -1.57 -0.86 -30.40
CA GLY A 109 -2.92 -0.51 -29.96
C GLY A 109 -3.77 -1.70 -29.51
N PRO A 110 -5.11 -1.61 -29.60
CA PRO A 110 -6.01 -2.54 -28.87
C PRO A 110 -5.93 -4.01 -29.27
N GLN A 111 -5.38 -4.34 -30.45
CA GLN A 111 -5.40 -5.70 -31.00
C GLN A 111 -4.32 -6.64 -30.42
N GLY A 112 -3.26 -6.09 -29.79
CA GLY A 112 -2.17 -6.87 -29.18
C GLY A 112 -2.24 -6.95 -27.64
N ARG A 113 -3.22 -6.32 -27.01
CA ARG A 113 -3.28 -6.20 -25.54
C ARG A 113 -3.59 -7.50 -24.84
N VAL A 114 -2.76 -7.83 -23.87
CA VAL A 114 -2.97 -8.94 -22.95
C VAL A 114 -3.41 -8.39 -21.60
N SER A 115 -4.53 -8.90 -21.08
CA SER A 115 -5.03 -8.48 -19.76
C SER A 115 -5.00 -9.65 -18.78
N ALA A 116 -4.69 -9.38 -17.52
CA ALA A 116 -4.74 -10.33 -16.43
C ALA A 116 -5.42 -9.70 -15.20
N ASN A 117 -6.09 -10.55 -14.41
CA ASN A 117 -6.79 -10.15 -13.20
C ASN A 117 -6.29 -11.00 -12.00
N PRO A 118 -5.04 -10.82 -11.56
CA PRO A 118 -4.54 -11.54 -10.40
C PRO A 118 -5.27 -11.13 -9.12
N VAL A 119 -5.53 -12.13 -8.29
CA VAL A 119 -6.00 -11.97 -6.91
C VAL A 119 -4.81 -12.14 -5.98
N HIS A 120 -4.64 -11.23 -5.05
CA HIS A 120 -3.60 -11.24 -4.04
C HIS A 120 -4.22 -11.53 -2.68
N LEU A 121 -3.68 -12.50 -1.96
CA LEU A 121 -4.00 -12.76 -0.55
C LEU A 121 -2.72 -12.58 0.24
N GLU A 122 -2.75 -11.83 1.32
CA GLU A 122 -1.57 -11.54 2.13
C GLU A 122 -1.84 -11.63 3.63
N GLY A 123 -0.78 -11.97 4.38
CA GLY A 123 -0.65 -11.67 5.79
C GLY A 123 0.36 -10.54 5.95
N ALA A 124 -0.02 -9.47 6.60
CA ALA A 124 0.79 -8.26 6.67
C ALA A 124 0.97 -7.75 8.10
N GLY A 125 2.10 -7.10 8.34
CA GLY A 125 2.38 -6.27 9.51
C GLY A 125 2.42 -4.81 9.09
N GLN A 126 1.79 -3.94 9.87
CA GLN A 126 1.78 -2.50 9.66
C GLN A 126 2.28 -1.77 10.90
N ILE A 127 3.17 -0.81 10.71
CA ILE A 127 3.54 0.19 11.71
C ILE A 127 2.89 1.50 11.30
N ARG A 128 2.17 2.14 12.25
CA ARG A 128 1.69 3.52 12.08
C ARG A 128 2.38 4.41 13.11
N ALA A 129 2.90 5.56 12.66
CA ALA A 129 3.46 6.61 13.50
C ALA A 129 2.57 7.85 13.42
N PHE A 130 2.03 8.29 14.54
CA PHE A 130 1.15 9.47 14.62
C PHE A 130 2.01 10.71 14.81
N VAL A 131 2.20 11.49 13.74
CA VAL A 131 2.98 12.74 13.76
C VAL A 131 2.18 13.92 14.31
N THR A 132 0.86 13.83 14.25
CA THR A 132 -0.10 14.68 14.95
C THR A 132 -1.30 13.83 15.38
N PRO A 133 -2.24 14.33 16.20
CA PRO A 133 -3.44 13.58 16.57
C PRO A 133 -4.26 13.09 15.36
N ASN A 134 -4.19 13.82 14.25
CA ASN A 134 -4.98 13.55 13.04
C ASN A 134 -4.18 12.94 11.88
N VAL A 135 -2.84 12.89 11.97
CA VAL A 135 -2.00 12.44 10.86
C VAL A 135 -1.15 11.25 11.27
N ALA A 136 -1.31 10.16 10.55
CA ALA A 136 -0.47 8.97 10.67
C ALA A 136 0.36 8.74 9.41
N LEU A 137 1.63 8.36 9.61
CA LEU A 137 2.47 7.74 8.60
C LEU A 137 2.40 6.24 8.80
N SER A 138 2.24 5.47 7.74
CA SER A 138 2.20 4.01 7.79
C SER A 138 3.28 3.37 6.94
N ALA A 139 3.79 2.24 7.42
CA ALA A 139 4.64 1.34 6.67
C ALA A 139 4.09 -0.08 6.85
N THR A 140 3.83 -0.76 5.74
CA THR A 140 3.29 -2.13 5.72
C THR A 140 4.26 -3.06 5.04
N LEU A 141 4.42 -4.25 5.58
CA LEU A 141 5.17 -5.34 4.96
C LEU A 141 4.34 -6.63 5.06
N GLY A 142 4.19 -7.34 3.95
CA GLY A 142 3.37 -8.55 3.87
C GLY A 142 4.02 -9.67 3.08
N LEU A 143 3.58 -10.87 3.39
CA LEU A 143 3.85 -12.09 2.63
C LEU A 143 2.52 -12.61 2.12
N GLY A 144 2.47 -12.96 0.84
CA GLY A 144 1.20 -13.36 0.24
C GLY A 144 1.36 -14.36 -0.89
N VAL A 145 0.22 -14.76 -1.40
CA VAL A 145 0.09 -15.57 -2.60
C VAL A 145 -0.68 -14.79 -3.66
N VAL A 146 -0.23 -14.93 -4.89
CA VAL A 146 -0.87 -14.38 -6.07
C VAL A 146 -1.50 -15.51 -6.85
N MET A 147 -2.78 -15.39 -7.15
CA MET A 147 -3.52 -16.31 -7.99
C MET A 147 -3.92 -15.59 -9.27
N ALA A 148 -3.35 -16.00 -10.39
CA ALA A 148 -3.71 -15.48 -11.70
C ALA A 148 -4.33 -16.60 -12.54
N ASN A 149 -5.40 -16.27 -13.25
CA ASN A 149 -6.04 -17.19 -14.19
C ASN A 149 -5.81 -16.63 -15.61
N ASN A 150 -4.93 -17.26 -16.35
CA ASN A 150 -4.69 -16.97 -17.77
C ASN A 150 -5.29 -18.10 -18.61
N ASN A 151 -6.40 -17.84 -19.26
CA ASN A 151 -7.03 -18.59 -20.36
C ASN A 151 -6.91 -20.13 -20.42
N ASN A 152 -6.36 -20.84 -19.45
CA ASN A 152 -6.34 -22.31 -19.27
C ASN A 152 -5.31 -22.78 -18.25
N SER A 153 -4.63 -21.86 -17.53
CA SER A 153 -3.71 -22.23 -16.45
C SER A 153 -3.87 -21.31 -15.26
N ALA A 154 -3.99 -21.89 -14.07
CA ALA A 154 -3.90 -21.15 -12.82
C ALA A 154 -2.43 -21.09 -12.39
N LEU A 155 -1.90 -19.88 -12.19
CA LEU A 155 -0.59 -19.66 -11.61
C LEU A 155 -0.76 -19.28 -10.13
N ILE A 156 -0.08 -19.98 -9.24
CA ILE A 156 0.00 -19.66 -7.83
C ILE A 156 1.47 -19.36 -7.52
N GLY A 157 1.75 -18.15 -7.04
CA GLY A 157 3.11 -17.72 -6.67
C GLY A 157 3.14 -17.04 -5.30
N GLY A 158 4.26 -17.19 -4.59
CA GLY A 158 4.53 -16.42 -3.38
C GLY A 158 5.00 -15.01 -3.71
N GLN A 159 4.58 -14.01 -2.94
CA GLN A 159 4.98 -12.63 -3.11
C GLN A 159 5.32 -11.97 -1.77
N VAL A 160 6.34 -11.12 -1.79
CA VAL A 160 6.61 -10.15 -0.72
C VAL A 160 6.08 -8.82 -1.19
N GLY A 161 5.22 -8.21 -0.40
CA GLY A 161 4.65 -6.91 -0.67
C GLY A 161 4.96 -5.91 0.43
N GLY A 162 4.89 -4.64 0.12
CA GLY A 162 5.01 -3.58 1.11
C GLY A 162 4.46 -2.27 0.57
N SER A 163 4.20 -1.34 1.49
CA SER A 163 3.69 -0.03 1.12
C SER A 163 4.05 1.02 2.17
N PHE A 164 4.00 2.27 1.75
CA PHE A 164 4.13 3.44 2.62
C PHE A 164 2.95 4.36 2.36
N GLY A 165 2.36 4.89 3.44
CA GLY A 165 1.19 5.74 3.36
C GLY A 165 1.20 6.91 4.33
N VAL A 166 0.33 7.87 4.04
CA VAL A 166 -0.04 8.96 4.93
C VAL A 166 -1.55 9.03 5.00
N THR A 167 -2.10 9.12 6.21
CA THR A 167 -3.54 9.16 6.46
C THR A 167 -3.88 10.34 7.35
N TYR A 168 -4.91 11.09 6.97
CA TYR A 168 -5.54 12.11 7.79
C TYR A 168 -6.84 11.58 8.36
N PHE A 169 -7.01 11.62 9.68
CA PHE A 169 -8.19 11.17 10.39
C PHE A 169 -9.14 12.34 10.70
N PHE A 170 -10.42 12.10 10.47
CA PHE A 170 -11.51 12.99 10.84
C PHE A 170 -12.12 12.50 12.15
N PHE A 171 -12.38 13.39 13.06
CA PHE A 171 -13.04 13.08 14.34
C PHE A 171 -14.53 13.27 14.21
#